data_729ac80e4f52a9540d6519492f1d17e8
#
_entry.id   729ac80e4f52a9540d6519492f1d17e8
#
_cell.length_a   1.000
_cell.length_b   1.000
_cell.length_c   1.000
_cell.angle_alpha   90.00
_cell.angle_beta   90.00
_cell.angle_gamma   90.00
#
_symmetry.space_group_name_H-M   'P 1'
#
loop_
_entity.id
_entity.type
_entity.pdbx_description
1 polymer ?
#
loop_
_entity_poly.entity_id
_entity_poly.type
_entity_poly.pdbx_seq_one_letter_code
_entity_poly.pdbx_strand_id
1 'polypeptide(L)'
;MKRISAGFPKPFYRARKGSDHVDSFGAQIPCRSRPQIRHASSNGARPRTALFFPGQGVQRVGMLTPWLEAFPATAKPLVEEIDHLLGYKLSKVIEEGPHSKLTATEHAQPAIMASSILILRILEKEFGFQTNERIDVTLGHSLGEFAALVAGGYVHFEDSLYLVRKRAEVMADCTRRACAEHGGEYGMIALVTEPNHLMPLIEAIHEFLGNSSAGSKSESAEDVPPIQQVLIANINSKNQIVLSGNIERIKTLLQHVRQFGGHDARAVRLSSDSPFHSPLMKPASKAMKRMLEGKSRVKGREHEDLITFPGIMPCISNVSARPFQSKEDLKDLWVRSCVETVRWWDSLKYLDQDQKVRRWLGIGPGKVGRNLVGKEVGMRGHDHVKGGGVWAISNPGEVEEVLKALDDTESSRDEE
;
A
#
# COMPACT_ATOMS: atom_id res chain seq x y z
N MET A 1 46.85 -10.99 16.53
CA MET A 1 45.59 -10.27 16.83
C MET A 1 44.45 -11.25 16.72
N LYS A 2 43.86 -11.64 17.84
CA LYS A 2 42.81 -12.65 17.94
C LYS A 2 41.44 -12.01 17.63
N ARG A 3 40.72 -12.56 16.66
CA ARG A 3 39.31 -12.18 16.42
C ARG A 3 38.43 -12.87 17.45
N ILE A 4 37.68 -12.10 18.22
CA ILE A 4 36.69 -12.58 19.16
C ILE A 4 35.39 -12.67 18.38
N SER A 5 34.85 -13.88 18.18
CA SER A 5 33.51 -14.13 17.67
C SER A 5 32.54 -14.06 18.83
N ALA A 6 31.69 -13.03 18.84
CA ALA A 6 30.57 -12.94 19.77
C ALA A 6 29.42 -13.81 19.22
N GLY A 7 29.21 -14.97 19.85
CA GLY A 7 28.05 -15.82 19.60
C GLY A 7 26.83 -15.22 20.24
N PHE A 8 25.75 -15.06 19.46
CA PHE A 8 24.43 -14.69 19.95
C PHE A 8 23.77 -15.88 20.69
N PRO A 9 23.13 -15.65 21.83
CA PRO A 9 22.38 -16.70 22.51
C PRO A 9 21.11 -17.08 21.71
N LYS A 10 20.90 -18.39 21.52
CA LYS A 10 19.66 -18.91 20.92
C LYS A 10 18.54 -18.82 21.96
N PRO A 11 17.35 -18.31 21.60
CA PRO A 11 16.20 -18.37 22.48
C PRO A 11 15.66 -19.81 22.58
N PHE A 12 15.46 -20.28 23.79
CA PHE A 12 14.79 -21.54 24.09
C PHE A 12 13.28 -21.36 23.95
N TYR A 13 12.70 -21.75 22.83
CA TYR A 13 11.28 -22.03 22.76
C TYR A 13 11.02 -23.52 22.78
N ARG A 14 10.31 -23.96 23.81
CA ARG A 14 9.96 -25.35 24.05
C ARG A 14 8.79 -25.75 23.15
N ALA A 15 9.04 -26.45 22.06
CA ALA A 15 8.02 -27.02 21.20
C ALA A 15 7.19 -28.06 21.98
N ARG A 16 5.89 -27.86 22.09
CA ARG A 16 4.96 -28.90 22.47
C ARG A 16 4.75 -29.81 21.25
N LYS A 17 5.15 -31.06 21.37
CA LYS A 17 4.80 -32.14 20.45
C LYS A 17 3.29 -32.41 20.53
N GLY A 18 2.56 -32.12 19.47
CA GLY A 18 1.20 -32.60 19.24
C GLY A 18 1.23 -33.63 18.12
N SER A 19 0.63 -34.76 18.36
CA SER A 19 0.60 -35.97 17.54
C SER A 19 -0.18 -35.78 16.24
N ASP A 20 0.36 -36.40 15.18
CA ASP A 20 -0.26 -36.54 13.85
C ASP A 20 -1.62 -37.26 13.94
N HIS A 21 -2.68 -36.58 13.43
CA HIS A 21 -3.84 -37.24 12.85
C HIS A 21 -4.24 -36.44 11.62
N VAL A 22 -4.07 -37.09 10.47
CA VAL A 22 -4.60 -36.65 9.19
C VAL A 22 -6.05 -37.09 9.16
N ASP A 23 -7.00 -36.17 9.30
CA ASP A 23 -8.40 -36.42 8.99
C ASP A 23 -8.88 -35.37 7.98
N SER A 24 -9.22 -35.90 6.81
CA SER A 24 -9.91 -35.24 5.72
C SER A 24 -11.34 -34.87 6.15
N PHE A 25 -11.60 -33.60 6.46
CA PHE A 25 -12.96 -33.10 6.61
C PHE A 25 -13.21 -31.91 5.70
N GLY A 26 -14.06 -32.16 4.69
CA GLY A 26 -14.74 -31.11 3.94
C GLY A 26 -15.67 -30.33 4.88
N ALA A 27 -15.21 -29.23 5.40
CA ALA A 27 -16.03 -28.31 6.17
C ALA A 27 -16.78 -27.39 5.24
N GLN A 28 -18.09 -27.58 5.08
CA GLN A 28 -19.02 -26.60 4.54
C GLN A 28 -18.93 -25.33 5.38
N ILE A 29 -18.46 -24.25 4.76
CA ILE A 29 -18.42 -22.93 5.38
C ILE A 29 -19.85 -22.39 5.45
N PRO A 30 -20.41 -22.10 6.64
CA PRO A 30 -21.74 -21.53 6.74
C PRO A 30 -21.77 -20.14 6.12
N CYS A 31 -22.80 -19.85 5.36
CA CYS A 31 -23.10 -18.54 4.76
C CYS A 31 -23.06 -17.46 5.86
N ARG A 32 -21.96 -16.70 5.93
CA ARG A 32 -21.80 -15.62 6.92
C ARG A 32 -22.38 -14.32 6.36
N SER A 33 -23.28 -13.75 7.16
CA SER A 33 -23.82 -12.40 7.07
C SER A 33 -22.74 -11.36 6.77
N ARG A 34 -23.13 -10.26 6.07
CA ARG A 34 -22.33 -9.09 5.68
C ARG A 34 -21.19 -8.81 6.67
N PRO A 35 -19.97 -8.48 6.19
CA PRO A 35 -18.91 -8.01 7.06
C PRO A 35 -19.30 -6.63 7.58
N GLN A 36 -20.05 -6.63 8.67
CA GLN A 36 -20.14 -5.45 9.52
C GLN A 36 -18.76 -5.28 10.13
N ILE A 37 -18.18 -4.10 10.00
CA ILE A 37 -17.09 -3.67 10.88
C ILE A 37 -17.58 -4.01 12.27
N ARG A 38 -16.89 -4.92 12.96
CA ARG A 38 -17.28 -5.30 14.32
C ARG A 38 -17.29 -4.03 15.14
N HIS A 39 -18.47 -3.51 15.44
CA HIS A 39 -18.61 -2.46 16.44
C HIS A 39 -18.15 -3.07 17.76
N ALA A 40 -17.11 -2.48 18.36
CA ALA A 40 -16.68 -2.86 19.68
C ALA A 40 -17.88 -2.78 20.62
N SER A 41 -18.32 -3.93 21.11
CA SER A 41 -19.22 -3.96 22.26
C SER A 41 -18.43 -3.42 23.46
N SER A 42 -19.04 -2.57 24.25
CA SER A 42 -18.47 -1.78 25.35
C SER A 42 -17.93 -2.57 26.55
N ASN A 43 -17.57 -3.84 26.41
CA ASN A 43 -17.00 -4.66 27.47
C ASN A 43 -15.66 -5.25 27.03
N GLY A 44 -14.55 -4.54 27.30
CA GLY A 44 -13.21 -5.12 27.36
C GLY A 44 -12.57 -5.51 26.01
N ALA A 45 -13.05 -4.97 24.88
CA ALA A 45 -12.45 -5.24 23.58
C ALA A 45 -11.11 -4.51 23.44
N ARG A 46 -10.09 -5.21 22.87
CA ARG A 46 -8.79 -4.59 22.56
C ARG A 46 -8.93 -3.38 21.64
N PRO A 47 -8.02 -2.40 21.72
CA PRO A 47 -7.98 -1.28 20.77
C PRO A 47 -7.88 -1.77 19.32
N ARG A 48 -8.63 -1.12 18.41
CA ARG A 48 -8.66 -1.50 16.99
C ARG A 48 -7.31 -1.25 16.31
N THR A 49 -6.91 -2.20 15.47
CA THR A 49 -5.63 -2.21 14.77
C THR A 49 -5.83 -2.12 13.25
N ALA A 50 -5.17 -1.15 12.61
CA ALA A 50 -5.05 -1.09 11.16
C ALA A 50 -3.69 -1.65 10.71
N LEU A 51 -3.72 -2.50 9.68
CA LEU A 51 -2.53 -2.98 8.97
C LEU A 51 -2.39 -2.19 7.67
N PHE A 52 -1.25 -1.52 7.47
CA PHE A 52 -1.02 -0.72 6.27
C PHE A 52 0.23 -1.12 5.49
N PHE A 53 0.17 -0.92 4.17
CA PHE A 53 1.22 -1.32 3.23
C PHE A 53 1.73 -0.13 2.42
N PRO A 54 3.06 -0.08 2.14
CA PRO A 54 3.68 1.03 1.44
C PRO A 54 3.37 1.06 -0.05
N GLY A 55 3.45 2.25 -0.65
CA GLY A 55 3.46 2.49 -2.08
C GLY A 55 4.86 2.46 -2.69
N GLN A 56 4.95 2.77 -3.99
CA GLN A 56 6.23 2.86 -4.72
C GLN A 56 7.10 4.01 -4.18
N GLY A 57 8.43 3.81 -4.22
CA GLY A 57 9.43 4.75 -3.72
C GLY A 57 10.18 4.25 -2.47
N VAL A 58 9.80 3.09 -1.94
CA VAL A 58 10.44 2.47 -0.75
C VAL A 58 11.40 1.34 -1.11
N GLN A 59 11.45 0.94 -2.38
CA GLN A 59 12.30 -0.16 -2.86
C GLN A 59 13.78 0.18 -2.74
N ARG A 60 14.56 -0.79 -2.31
CA ARG A 60 16.03 -0.68 -2.19
C ARG A 60 16.67 -1.99 -2.63
N VAL A 61 17.82 -1.89 -3.29
CA VAL A 61 18.66 -3.06 -3.57
C VAL A 61 19.05 -3.71 -2.25
N GLY A 62 18.95 -5.02 -2.16
CA GLY A 62 19.20 -5.79 -0.95
C GLY A 62 18.09 -5.74 0.11
N MET A 63 16.90 -5.22 -0.18
CA MET A 63 15.84 -5.07 0.83
C MET A 63 15.32 -6.40 1.40
N LEU A 64 15.53 -7.54 0.72
CA LEU A 64 15.17 -8.87 1.21
C LEU A 64 16.34 -9.58 1.90
N THR A 65 17.59 -9.15 1.71
CA THR A 65 18.80 -9.79 2.28
C THR A 65 18.67 -10.03 3.79
N PRO A 66 18.29 -9.04 4.63
CA PRO A 66 18.17 -9.28 6.07
C PRO A 66 17.13 -10.38 6.43
N TRP A 67 16.05 -10.49 5.65
CA TRP A 67 15.03 -11.51 5.85
C TRP A 67 15.48 -12.91 5.44
N LEU A 68 16.23 -13.00 4.33
CA LEU A 68 16.85 -14.25 3.85
C LEU A 68 17.93 -14.76 4.81
N GLU A 69 18.65 -13.86 5.46
CA GLU A 69 19.68 -14.19 6.46
C GLU A 69 19.06 -14.62 7.79
N ALA A 70 18.03 -13.89 8.26
CA ALA A 70 17.40 -14.15 9.55
C ALA A 70 16.50 -15.40 9.52
N PHE A 71 15.76 -15.62 8.44
CA PHE A 71 14.74 -16.68 8.30
C PHE A 71 14.91 -17.48 7.00
N PRO A 72 16.08 -18.08 6.74
CA PRO A 72 16.36 -18.73 5.46
C PRO A 72 15.40 -19.87 5.13
N ALA A 73 14.96 -20.64 6.14
CA ALA A 73 14.05 -21.77 5.95
C ALA A 73 12.66 -21.36 5.48
N THR A 74 12.20 -20.18 5.87
CA THR A 74 10.90 -19.63 5.47
C THR A 74 11.00 -18.69 4.28
N ALA A 75 11.99 -17.81 4.25
CA ALA A 75 12.11 -16.78 3.23
C ALA A 75 12.53 -17.33 1.85
N LYS A 76 13.49 -18.27 1.78
CA LYS A 76 13.96 -18.81 0.48
C LYS A 76 12.84 -19.45 -0.35
N PRO A 77 12.02 -20.38 0.18
CA PRO A 77 10.91 -20.95 -0.58
C PRO A 77 9.90 -19.89 -1.06
N LEU A 78 9.63 -18.85 -0.25
CA LEU A 78 8.74 -17.76 -0.65
C LEU A 78 9.31 -16.92 -1.80
N VAL A 79 10.61 -16.67 -1.79
CA VAL A 79 11.30 -15.96 -2.88
C VAL A 79 11.32 -16.80 -4.15
N GLU A 80 11.54 -18.11 -4.05
CA GLU A 80 11.47 -19.05 -5.18
C GLU A 80 10.05 -19.12 -5.77
N GLU A 81 9.01 -19.12 -4.92
CA GLU A 81 7.62 -19.05 -5.32
C GLU A 81 7.34 -17.75 -6.13
N ILE A 82 7.78 -16.59 -5.62
CA ILE A 82 7.63 -15.30 -6.29
C ILE A 82 8.28 -15.31 -7.68
N ASP A 83 9.52 -15.77 -7.79
CA ASP A 83 10.24 -15.87 -9.05
C ASP A 83 9.54 -16.81 -10.03
N HIS A 84 9.05 -17.96 -9.54
CA HIS A 84 8.31 -18.92 -10.34
C HIS A 84 7.00 -18.33 -10.89
N LEU A 85 6.21 -17.69 -10.05
CA LEU A 85 4.94 -17.06 -10.41
C LEU A 85 5.14 -15.93 -11.44
N LEU A 86 6.20 -15.17 -11.31
CA LEU A 86 6.53 -14.10 -12.24
C LEU A 86 7.18 -14.60 -13.54
N GLY A 87 7.73 -15.81 -13.56
CA GLY A 87 8.45 -16.37 -14.71
C GLY A 87 9.79 -15.67 -15.00
N TYR A 88 10.32 -14.91 -14.05
CA TYR A 88 11.66 -14.31 -14.09
C TYR A 88 12.20 -14.10 -12.68
N LYS A 89 13.52 -13.90 -12.57
CA LYS A 89 14.22 -13.73 -11.29
C LYS A 89 14.08 -12.30 -10.75
N LEU A 90 12.90 -11.97 -10.18
CA LEU A 90 12.70 -10.71 -9.47
C LEU A 90 13.62 -10.62 -8.24
N SER A 91 13.85 -11.75 -7.56
CA SER A 91 14.80 -11.85 -6.45
C SER A 91 16.18 -11.29 -6.82
N LYS A 92 16.70 -11.65 -7.99
CA LYS A 92 17.99 -11.15 -8.47
C LYS A 92 17.98 -9.63 -8.70
N VAL A 93 16.89 -9.09 -9.23
CA VAL A 93 16.74 -7.63 -9.39
C VAL A 93 16.71 -6.92 -8.04
N ILE A 94 16.07 -7.51 -7.03
CA ILE A 94 16.03 -6.96 -5.67
C ILE A 94 17.41 -7.03 -4.99
N GLU A 95 18.13 -8.16 -5.10
CA GLU A 95 19.39 -8.38 -4.39
C GLU A 95 20.56 -7.65 -5.05
N GLU A 96 20.67 -7.72 -6.38
CA GLU A 96 21.84 -7.26 -7.13
C GLU A 96 21.63 -5.90 -7.81
N GLY A 97 20.37 -5.50 -8.06
CA GLY A 97 20.05 -4.27 -8.80
C GLY A 97 20.35 -4.35 -10.31
N PRO A 98 20.82 -3.26 -10.93
CA PRO A 98 21.13 -1.95 -10.34
C PRO A 98 19.89 -1.21 -9.83
N HIS A 99 20.07 -0.17 -9.00
CA HIS A 99 18.98 0.60 -8.40
C HIS A 99 18.00 1.14 -9.46
N SER A 100 18.50 1.61 -10.59
CA SER A 100 17.68 2.09 -11.71
C SER A 100 16.75 1.02 -12.25
N LYS A 101 17.20 -0.24 -12.36
CA LYS A 101 16.38 -1.37 -12.79
C LYS A 101 15.29 -1.70 -11.77
N LEU A 102 15.63 -1.74 -10.48
CA LEU A 102 14.66 -1.99 -9.41
C LEU A 102 13.63 -0.86 -9.29
N THR A 103 14.01 0.39 -9.62
CA THR A 103 13.13 1.56 -9.54
C THR A 103 12.20 1.65 -10.75
N ALA A 104 12.52 1.01 -11.87
CA ALA A 104 11.63 0.93 -13.02
C ALA A 104 10.28 0.31 -12.59
N THR A 105 9.19 0.94 -13.02
CA THR A 105 7.83 0.61 -12.55
C THR A 105 7.49 -0.87 -12.68
N GLU A 106 7.88 -1.52 -13.78
CA GLU A 106 7.65 -2.95 -14.05
C GLU A 106 8.33 -3.88 -13.03
N HIS A 107 9.36 -3.42 -12.32
CA HIS A 107 10.03 -4.17 -11.26
C HIS A 107 9.66 -3.67 -9.86
N ALA A 108 9.54 -2.36 -9.68
CA ALA A 108 9.30 -1.76 -8.37
C ALA A 108 7.96 -2.20 -7.76
N GLN A 109 6.88 -2.20 -8.55
CA GLN A 109 5.56 -2.54 -8.03
C GLN A 109 5.48 -4.00 -7.56
N PRO A 110 5.81 -5.01 -8.37
CA PRO A 110 5.80 -6.40 -7.89
C PRO A 110 6.81 -6.64 -6.77
N ALA A 111 7.98 -5.97 -6.78
CA ALA A 111 8.98 -6.12 -5.72
C ALA A 111 8.47 -5.66 -4.34
N ILE A 112 7.83 -4.49 -4.27
CA ILE A 112 7.32 -3.95 -3.00
C ILE A 112 6.14 -4.78 -2.48
N MET A 113 5.20 -5.13 -3.36
CA MET A 113 4.05 -5.96 -3.01
C MET A 113 4.48 -7.33 -2.51
N ALA A 114 5.34 -8.03 -3.27
CA ALA A 114 5.82 -9.35 -2.91
C ALA A 114 6.63 -9.34 -1.62
N SER A 115 7.51 -8.33 -1.42
CA SER A 115 8.27 -8.16 -0.17
C SER A 115 7.36 -7.94 1.03
N SER A 116 6.30 -7.15 0.87
CA SER A 116 5.34 -6.89 1.95
C SER A 116 4.62 -8.17 2.39
N ILE A 117 4.16 -8.98 1.44
CA ILE A 117 3.49 -10.27 1.75
C ILE A 117 4.48 -11.30 2.26
N LEU A 118 5.74 -11.32 1.76
CA LEU A 118 6.79 -12.18 2.29
C LEU A 118 7.02 -11.90 3.78
N ILE A 119 7.15 -10.63 4.16
CA ILE A 119 7.33 -10.23 5.56
C ILE A 119 6.13 -10.67 6.39
N LEU A 120 4.89 -10.44 5.93
CA LEU A 120 3.69 -10.89 6.63
C LEU A 120 3.68 -12.41 6.83
N ARG A 121 3.99 -13.19 5.80
CA ARG A 121 4.08 -14.67 5.89
C ARG A 121 5.19 -15.15 6.85
N ILE A 122 6.31 -14.41 6.93
CA ILE A 122 7.34 -14.71 7.94
C ILE A 122 6.81 -14.46 9.34
N LEU A 123 6.11 -13.34 9.58
CA LEU A 123 5.50 -13.06 10.88
C LEU A 123 4.50 -14.16 11.29
N GLU A 124 3.69 -14.63 10.35
CA GLU A 124 2.73 -15.71 10.59
C GLU A 124 3.43 -17.03 10.93
N LYS A 125 4.47 -17.42 10.17
CA LYS A 125 5.13 -18.71 10.32
C LYS A 125 6.14 -18.76 11.48
N GLU A 126 6.95 -17.74 11.65
CA GLU A 126 8.05 -17.73 12.63
C GLU A 126 7.61 -17.20 14.00
N PHE A 127 6.65 -16.29 14.04
CA PHE A 127 6.20 -15.63 15.27
C PHE A 127 4.75 -15.95 15.66
N GLY A 128 4.04 -16.76 14.85
CA GLY A 128 2.64 -17.13 15.12
C GLY A 128 1.68 -15.93 15.04
N PHE A 129 2.02 -14.89 14.29
CA PHE A 129 1.17 -13.70 14.15
C PHE A 129 -0.12 -14.06 13.42
N GLN A 130 -1.25 -13.98 14.09
CA GLN A 130 -2.55 -14.29 13.51
C GLN A 130 -3.19 -13.00 12.96
N THR A 131 -3.00 -12.76 11.66
CA THR A 131 -3.49 -11.55 10.99
C THR A 131 -5.00 -11.35 11.19
N ASN A 132 -5.80 -12.41 11.06
CA ASN A 132 -7.26 -12.38 11.21
C ASN A 132 -7.74 -12.12 12.65
N GLU A 133 -6.91 -12.35 13.66
CA GLU A 133 -7.23 -12.13 15.07
C GLU A 133 -6.77 -10.76 15.56
N ARG A 134 -5.62 -10.31 15.08
CA ARG A 134 -4.95 -9.11 15.58
C ARG A 134 -5.22 -7.84 14.78
N ILE A 135 -5.72 -7.97 13.55
CA ILE A 135 -5.98 -6.85 12.64
C ILE A 135 -7.47 -6.68 12.39
N ASP A 136 -7.97 -5.46 12.45
CA ASP A 136 -9.38 -5.13 12.26
C ASP A 136 -9.68 -4.53 10.89
N VAL A 137 -8.68 -3.96 10.22
CA VAL A 137 -8.82 -3.32 8.91
C VAL A 137 -7.47 -3.26 8.19
N THR A 138 -7.51 -3.40 6.86
CA THR A 138 -6.33 -3.24 6.01
C THR A 138 -6.44 -2.01 5.13
N LEU A 139 -5.31 -1.39 4.80
CA LEU A 139 -5.21 -0.33 3.81
C LEU A 139 -3.83 -0.33 3.16
N GLY A 140 -3.72 0.22 1.96
CA GLY A 140 -2.45 0.29 1.25
C GLY A 140 -2.34 1.58 0.44
N HIS A 141 -1.16 2.20 0.45
CA HIS A 141 -0.93 3.41 -0.32
C HIS A 141 -0.67 3.06 -1.79
N SER A 142 -1.54 3.47 -2.70
CA SER A 142 -1.41 3.19 -4.15
C SER A 142 -1.21 1.69 -4.42
N LEU A 143 -0.04 1.27 -4.89
CA LEU A 143 0.27 -0.15 -5.11
C LEU A 143 0.14 -1.02 -3.84
N GLY A 144 0.29 -0.44 -2.67
CA GLY A 144 0.10 -1.13 -1.39
C GLY A 144 -1.31 -1.69 -1.19
N GLU A 145 -2.31 -1.18 -1.92
CA GLU A 145 -3.67 -1.72 -1.93
C GLU A 145 -3.71 -3.19 -2.39
N PHE A 146 -2.80 -3.61 -3.27
CA PHE A 146 -2.66 -5.01 -3.68
C PHE A 146 -2.28 -5.91 -2.51
N ALA A 147 -1.31 -5.50 -1.71
CA ALA A 147 -0.93 -6.23 -0.49
C ALA A 147 -2.03 -6.18 0.57
N ALA A 148 -2.73 -5.05 0.71
CA ALA A 148 -3.85 -4.90 1.64
C ALA A 148 -5.04 -5.81 1.29
N LEU A 149 -5.35 -5.97 0.00
CA LEU A 149 -6.39 -6.89 -0.47
C LEU A 149 -6.00 -8.35 -0.27
N VAL A 150 -4.71 -8.72 -0.41
CA VAL A 150 -4.23 -10.07 -0.07
C VAL A 150 -4.36 -10.32 1.42
N ALA A 151 -3.84 -9.44 2.26
CA ALA A 151 -3.91 -9.56 3.71
C ALA A 151 -5.36 -9.55 4.23
N GLY A 152 -6.25 -8.82 3.57
CA GLY A 152 -7.69 -8.77 3.85
C GLY A 152 -8.49 -9.96 3.32
N GLY A 153 -7.85 -10.91 2.59
CA GLY A 153 -8.50 -12.12 2.08
C GLY A 153 -9.45 -11.89 0.90
N TYR A 154 -9.27 -10.81 0.14
CA TYR A 154 -10.07 -10.52 -1.04
C TYR A 154 -9.52 -11.13 -2.32
N VAL A 155 -8.20 -11.32 -2.40
CA VAL A 155 -7.50 -11.84 -3.56
C VAL A 155 -6.35 -12.73 -3.09
N HIS A 156 -6.11 -13.84 -3.80
CA HIS A 156 -4.95 -14.70 -3.55
C HIS A 156 -3.65 -13.99 -3.92
N PHE A 157 -2.59 -14.34 -3.24
CA PHE A 157 -1.26 -13.74 -3.47
C PHE A 157 -0.82 -13.90 -4.93
N GLU A 158 -0.97 -15.09 -5.50
CA GLU A 158 -0.59 -15.44 -6.87
C GLU A 158 -1.34 -14.57 -7.89
N ASP A 159 -2.64 -14.40 -7.70
CA ASP A 159 -3.49 -13.56 -8.54
C ASP A 159 -3.11 -12.09 -8.41
N SER A 160 -2.91 -11.61 -7.19
CA SER A 160 -2.50 -10.23 -6.92
C SER A 160 -1.13 -9.91 -7.49
N LEU A 161 -0.18 -10.85 -7.40
CA LEU A 161 1.17 -10.71 -7.97
C LEU A 161 1.14 -10.61 -9.49
N TYR A 162 0.30 -11.43 -10.14
CA TYR A 162 0.07 -11.33 -11.57
C TYR A 162 -0.55 -9.99 -11.97
N LEU A 163 -1.58 -9.54 -11.24
CA LEU A 163 -2.27 -8.28 -11.53
C LEU A 163 -1.34 -7.08 -11.38
N VAL A 164 -0.59 -6.99 -10.29
CA VAL A 164 0.32 -5.87 -10.03
C VAL A 164 1.45 -5.81 -11.07
N ARG A 165 1.98 -6.98 -11.48
CA ARG A 165 2.96 -7.06 -12.56
C ARG A 165 2.40 -6.51 -13.86
N LYS A 166 1.23 -7.01 -14.30
CA LYS A 166 0.60 -6.59 -15.55
C LYS A 166 0.21 -5.11 -15.54
N ARG A 167 -0.31 -4.63 -14.41
CA ARG A 167 -0.57 -3.20 -14.21
C ARG A 167 0.72 -2.38 -14.40
N ALA A 168 1.80 -2.79 -13.78
CA ALA A 168 3.09 -2.09 -13.84
C ALA A 168 3.67 -2.06 -15.25
N GLU A 169 3.64 -3.18 -15.98
CA GLU A 169 4.07 -3.30 -17.37
C GLU A 169 3.30 -2.31 -18.28
N VAL A 170 1.97 -2.26 -18.14
CA VAL A 170 1.13 -1.36 -18.96
C VAL A 170 1.35 0.10 -18.56
N MET A 171 1.51 0.43 -17.27
CA MET A 171 1.79 1.79 -16.82
C MET A 171 3.13 2.32 -17.36
N ALA A 172 4.18 1.49 -17.32
CA ALA A 172 5.48 1.84 -17.90
C ALA A 172 5.38 2.05 -19.43
N ASP A 173 4.60 1.20 -20.12
CA ASP A 173 4.37 1.35 -21.56
C ASP A 173 3.60 2.65 -21.88
N CYS A 174 2.59 3.02 -21.10
CA CYS A 174 1.90 4.32 -21.25
C CYS A 174 2.85 5.50 -21.21
N THR A 175 3.79 5.50 -20.26
CA THR A 175 4.78 6.56 -20.14
C THR A 175 5.73 6.59 -21.33
N ARG A 176 6.25 5.42 -21.75
CA ARG A 176 7.13 5.33 -22.92
C ARG A 176 6.46 5.87 -24.19
N ARG A 177 5.18 5.51 -24.40
CA ARG A 177 4.41 6.03 -25.55
C ARG A 177 4.19 7.53 -25.46
N ALA A 178 3.80 8.08 -24.31
CA ALA A 178 3.62 9.49 -24.13
C ALA A 178 4.91 10.28 -24.43
N CYS A 179 6.06 9.78 -23.95
CA CYS A 179 7.36 10.37 -24.29
C CYS A 179 7.69 10.30 -25.79
N ALA A 180 7.40 9.17 -26.45
CA ALA A 180 7.69 8.97 -27.87
C ALA A 180 6.79 9.81 -28.78
N GLU A 181 5.51 9.93 -28.46
CA GLU A 181 4.50 10.61 -29.30
C GLU A 181 4.42 12.11 -29.07
N HIS A 182 4.62 12.57 -27.83
CA HIS A 182 4.42 13.96 -27.43
C HIS A 182 5.69 14.64 -26.91
N GLY A 183 6.78 13.88 -26.74
CA GLY A 183 8.01 14.39 -26.13
C GLY A 183 7.85 14.71 -24.65
N GLY A 184 8.88 15.34 -24.09
CA GLY A 184 8.90 15.78 -22.69
C GLY A 184 9.19 14.66 -21.70
N GLU A 185 9.16 15.02 -20.43
CA GLU A 185 9.40 14.15 -19.30
C GLU A 185 8.13 14.07 -18.42
N TYR A 186 7.78 12.86 -18.00
CA TYR A 186 6.61 12.63 -17.18
C TYR A 186 7.00 12.04 -15.83
N GLY A 187 6.21 12.30 -14.79
CA GLY A 187 6.51 11.80 -13.46
C GLY A 187 5.66 12.47 -12.38
N MET A 188 6.19 12.48 -11.17
CA MET A 188 5.47 12.96 -10.00
C MET A 188 6.33 13.92 -9.16
N ILE A 189 5.69 14.95 -8.62
CA ILE A 189 6.32 15.95 -7.73
C ILE A 189 5.47 16.06 -6.46
N ALA A 190 6.08 15.79 -5.31
CA ALA A 190 5.46 16.02 -4.01
C ALA A 190 5.56 17.49 -3.64
N LEU A 191 4.47 18.07 -3.15
CA LEU A 191 4.38 19.42 -2.62
C LEU A 191 4.11 19.35 -1.13
N VAL A 192 4.94 20.05 -0.37
CA VAL A 192 4.78 20.18 1.08
C VAL A 192 4.56 21.65 1.38
N THR A 193 3.46 21.96 2.08
CA THR A 193 3.07 23.31 2.48
C THR A 193 2.77 23.34 3.98
N GLU A 194 2.45 24.50 4.51
CA GLU A 194 1.90 24.63 5.86
C GLU A 194 0.49 24.01 5.93
N PRO A 195 0.09 23.39 7.05
CA PRO A 195 -1.18 22.67 7.15
C PRO A 195 -2.41 23.48 6.74
N ASN A 196 -2.48 24.73 7.13
CA ASN A 196 -3.62 25.62 6.84
C ASN A 196 -3.63 26.13 5.38
N HIS A 197 -2.56 25.91 4.63
CA HIS A 197 -2.42 26.35 3.24
C HIS A 197 -2.70 25.25 2.24
N LEU A 198 -3.00 24.02 2.67
CA LEU A 198 -3.21 22.91 1.75
C LEU A 198 -4.47 23.09 0.90
N MET A 199 -5.61 23.40 1.51
CA MET A 199 -6.86 23.58 0.76
C MET A 199 -6.80 24.78 -0.20
N PRO A 200 -6.34 25.98 0.20
CA PRO A 200 -6.10 27.08 -0.73
C PRO A 200 -5.14 26.72 -1.88
N LEU A 201 -4.09 25.94 -1.61
CA LEU A 201 -3.18 25.46 -2.66
C LEU A 201 -3.89 24.52 -3.64
N ILE A 202 -4.73 23.61 -3.15
CA ILE A 202 -5.53 22.71 -4.00
C ILE A 202 -6.50 23.52 -4.88
N GLU A 203 -7.15 24.53 -4.33
CA GLU A 203 -8.06 25.43 -5.06
C GLU A 203 -7.32 26.20 -6.16
N ALA A 204 -6.15 26.79 -5.86
CA ALA A 204 -5.31 27.47 -6.83
C ALA A 204 -4.82 26.54 -7.96
N ILE A 205 -4.51 25.28 -7.64
CA ILE A 205 -4.16 24.25 -8.62
C ILE A 205 -5.36 23.95 -9.53
N HIS A 206 -6.54 23.78 -8.97
CA HIS A 206 -7.75 23.52 -9.77
C HIS A 206 -8.11 24.71 -10.65
N GLU A 207 -7.97 25.94 -10.17
CA GLU A 207 -8.18 27.16 -10.96
C GLU A 207 -7.23 27.21 -12.15
N PHE A 208 -5.92 26.97 -11.93
CA PHE A 208 -4.94 26.91 -13.03
C PHE A 208 -5.27 25.85 -14.08
N LEU A 209 -5.85 24.71 -13.65
CA LEU A 209 -6.23 23.62 -14.53
C LEU A 209 -7.59 23.83 -15.22
N GLY A 210 -8.26 24.98 -14.99
CA GLY A 210 -9.58 25.28 -15.53
C GLY A 210 -10.73 24.53 -14.87
N ASN A 211 -10.47 23.87 -13.74
CA ASN A 211 -11.47 23.13 -12.95
C ASN A 211 -12.05 24.04 -11.86
N SER A 212 -12.70 25.15 -12.22
CA SER A 212 -13.35 25.99 -11.21
C SER A 212 -14.53 25.22 -10.57
N SER A 213 -14.64 25.34 -9.23
CA SER A 213 -15.62 24.66 -8.37
C SER A 213 -17.09 25.04 -8.60
N ALA A 214 -17.39 25.84 -9.61
CA ALA A 214 -18.74 26.27 -9.97
C ALA A 214 -19.16 25.65 -11.30
N GLY A 215 -19.67 24.40 -11.25
CA GLY A 215 -20.71 23.89 -12.14
C GLY A 215 -20.54 23.93 -13.67
N SER A 216 -19.42 24.37 -14.23
CA SER A 216 -19.17 24.25 -15.66
C SER A 216 -18.61 22.88 -15.97
N LYS A 217 -19.23 22.16 -16.90
CA LYS A 217 -18.65 21.00 -17.56
C LYS A 217 -17.35 21.47 -18.23
N SER A 218 -16.21 21.38 -17.51
CA SER A 218 -14.92 21.50 -18.14
C SER A 218 -14.84 20.41 -19.21
N GLU A 219 -14.25 20.71 -20.35
CA GLU A 219 -13.74 19.70 -21.28
C GLU A 219 -13.13 18.60 -20.43
N SER A 220 -13.59 17.36 -20.61
CA SER A 220 -13.17 16.27 -19.72
C SER A 220 -11.63 16.28 -19.74
N ALA A 221 -10.97 16.09 -18.60
CA ALA A 221 -9.50 16.01 -18.52
C ALA A 221 -8.93 14.95 -19.50
N GLU A 222 -9.82 14.25 -20.16
CA GLU A 222 -9.62 13.23 -21.19
C GLU A 222 -9.20 13.81 -22.54
N ASP A 223 -9.66 15.02 -22.86
CA ASP A 223 -9.40 15.66 -24.16
C ASP A 223 -8.12 16.54 -24.16
N VAL A 224 -7.52 16.74 -22.98
CA VAL A 224 -6.29 17.51 -22.83
C VAL A 224 -5.10 16.68 -23.32
N PRO A 225 -4.26 17.20 -24.25
CA PRO A 225 -3.07 16.48 -24.68
C PRO A 225 -2.16 16.08 -23.52
N PRO A 226 -1.52 14.90 -23.56
CA PRO A 226 -0.66 14.40 -22.48
C PRO A 226 0.36 15.39 -21.95
N ILE A 227 0.96 16.20 -22.83
CA ILE A 227 1.96 17.22 -22.47
C ILE A 227 1.38 18.36 -21.60
N GLN A 228 0.07 18.55 -21.61
CA GLN A 228 -0.61 19.57 -20.81
C GLN A 228 -1.28 18.99 -19.55
N GLN A 229 -1.29 17.66 -19.40
CA GLN A 229 -1.94 17.03 -18.27
C GLN A 229 -1.12 17.20 -16.98
N VAL A 230 -1.78 17.72 -15.95
CA VAL A 230 -1.31 17.72 -14.56
C VAL A 230 -2.51 17.46 -13.66
N LEU A 231 -2.33 16.59 -12.68
CA LEU A 231 -3.37 16.20 -11.72
C LEU A 231 -2.82 16.04 -10.32
N ILE A 232 -3.71 16.18 -9.34
CA ILE A 232 -3.40 15.82 -7.96
C ILE A 232 -3.53 14.29 -7.84
N ALA A 233 -2.38 13.60 -7.85
CA ALA A 233 -2.30 12.14 -7.78
C ALA A 233 -2.57 11.59 -6.38
N ASN A 234 -2.07 12.29 -5.35
CA ASN A 234 -2.19 11.85 -3.96
C ASN A 234 -2.50 13.05 -3.04
N ILE A 235 -3.36 12.82 -2.07
CA ILE A 235 -3.51 13.68 -0.89
C ILE A 235 -3.02 12.86 0.30
N ASN A 236 -1.76 13.11 0.73
CA ASN A 236 -1.06 12.24 1.67
C ASN A 236 -1.25 12.64 3.14
N SER A 237 -1.39 13.93 3.41
CA SER A 237 -1.56 14.47 4.77
C SER A 237 -2.11 15.89 4.70
N LYS A 238 -2.41 16.48 5.85
CA LYS A 238 -2.86 17.87 5.99
C LYS A 238 -1.94 18.94 5.38
N ASN A 239 -0.74 18.56 4.93
CA ASN A 239 0.24 19.49 4.37
C ASN A 239 1.02 18.91 3.19
N GLN A 240 0.59 17.77 2.63
CA GLN A 240 1.31 17.13 1.53
C GLN A 240 0.36 16.58 0.47
N ILE A 241 0.55 17.03 -0.77
CA ILE A 241 -0.03 16.45 -1.98
C ILE A 241 1.05 16.02 -2.95
N VAL A 242 0.68 15.24 -3.96
CA VAL A 242 1.57 14.86 -5.05
C VAL A 242 0.89 15.22 -6.37
N LEU A 243 1.61 15.95 -7.22
CA LEU A 243 1.21 16.22 -8.60
C LEU A 243 1.78 15.16 -9.52
N SER A 244 1.03 14.80 -10.54
CA SER A 244 1.37 13.82 -11.56
C SER A 244 1.11 14.38 -12.95
N GLY A 245 2.02 14.15 -13.89
CA GLY A 245 1.86 14.60 -15.26
C GLY A 245 3.18 14.95 -15.96
N ASN A 246 3.11 15.85 -16.93
CA ASN A 246 4.30 16.39 -17.58
C ASN A 246 5.08 17.29 -16.61
N ILE A 247 6.39 17.05 -16.48
CA ILE A 247 7.24 17.72 -15.48
C ILE A 247 7.36 19.22 -15.72
N GLU A 248 7.50 19.65 -16.98
CA GLU A 248 7.60 21.08 -17.30
C GLU A 248 6.26 21.80 -17.06
N ARG A 249 5.15 21.15 -17.34
CA ARG A 249 3.83 21.69 -17.02
C ARG A 249 3.61 21.82 -15.51
N ILE A 250 4.07 20.85 -14.72
CA ILE A 250 4.04 20.93 -13.25
C ILE A 250 4.89 22.12 -12.78
N LYS A 251 6.08 22.32 -13.32
CA LYS A 251 6.95 23.48 -12.98
C LYS A 251 6.26 24.80 -13.30
N THR A 252 5.62 24.92 -14.47
CA THR A 252 4.84 26.11 -14.84
C THR A 252 3.71 26.38 -13.86
N LEU A 253 2.95 25.34 -13.48
CA LEU A 253 1.92 25.44 -12.46
C LEU A 253 2.50 25.96 -11.12
N LEU A 254 3.62 25.40 -10.68
CA LEU A 254 4.25 25.83 -9.42
C LEU A 254 4.72 27.29 -9.45
N GLN A 255 5.24 27.77 -10.59
CA GLN A 255 5.57 29.18 -10.76
C GLN A 255 4.32 30.05 -10.69
N HIS A 256 3.23 29.64 -11.33
CA HIS A 256 1.96 30.36 -11.32
C HIS A 256 1.37 30.47 -9.90
N VAL A 257 1.22 29.35 -9.17
CA VAL A 257 0.65 29.37 -7.83
C VAL A 257 1.53 30.13 -6.81
N ARG A 258 2.83 30.17 -7.03
CA ARG A 258 3.75 31.00 -6.23
C ARG A 258 3.56 32.47 -6.53
N GLN A 259 3.51 32.85 -7.81
CA GLN A 259 3.46 34.25 -8.24
C GLN A 259 2.09 34.89 -7.99
N PHE A 260 1.01 34.19 -8.29
CA PHE A 260 -0.35 34.72 -8.27
C PHE A 260 -1.18 34.22 -7.10
N GLY A 261 -0.93 33.02 -6.59
CA GLY A 261 -1.64 32.42 -5.46
C GLY A 261 -0.97 32.67 -4.09
N GLY A 262 0.26 33.21 -4.08
CA GLY A 262 1.00 33.43 -2.83
C GLY A 262 1.41 32.15 -2.10
N HIS A 263 1.39 30.99 -2.77
CA HIS A 263 1.72 29.70 -2.18
C HIS A 263 3.17 29.29 -2.47
N ASP A 264 4.01 29.26 -1.45
CA ASP A 264 5.41 28.81 -1.54
C ASP A 264 5.58 27.37 -1.02
N ALA A 265 4.97 26.43 -1.70
CA ALA A 265 5.09 25.02 -1.37
C ALA A 265 6.48 24.47 -1.76
N ARG A 266 7.10 23.72 -0.84
CA ARG A 266 8.34 22.99 -1.14
C ARG A 266 8.04 21.84 -2.10
N ALA A 267 8.64 21.86 -3.26
CA ALA A 267 8.52 20.84 -4.29
C ALA A 267 9.68 19.83 -4.22
N VAL A 268 9.37 18.54 -4.26
CA VAL A 268 10.34 17.43 -4.27
C VAL A 268 9.95 16.46 -5.38
N ARG A 269 10.83 16.25 -6.35
CA ARG A 269 10.63 15.24 -7.38
C ARG A 269 10.72 13.84 -6.76
N LEU A 270 9.73 12.99 -7.06
CA LEU A 270 9.73 11.61 -6.62
C LEU A 270 10.56 10.72 -7.57
N SER A 271 11.15 9.66 -7.04
CA SER A 271 11.84 8.61 -7.81
C SER A 271 10.81 7.70 -8.48
N SER A 272 10.00 8.28 -9.38
CA SER A 272 8.98 7.61 -10.18
C SER A 272 9.24 7.95 -11.64
N ASP A 273 9.22 6.93 -12.48
CA ASP A 273 9.39 7.04 -13.93
C ASP A 273 8.07 7.22 -14.69
N SER A 274 6.95 7.31 -13.97
CA SER A 274 5.61 7.33 -14.55
C SER A 274 4.70 8.32 -13.83
N PRO A 275 3.77 8.98 -14.58
CA PRO A 275 2.78 9.90 -14.04
C PRO A 275 1.54 9.14 -13.56
N PHE A 276 1.68 8.38 -12.45
CA PHE A 276 0.59 7.57 -11.89
C PHE A 276 -0.62 8.42 -11.49
N HIS A 277 -1.77 7.76 -11.39
CA HIS A 277 -3.02 8.39 -10.96
C HIS A 277 -3.42 9.58 -11.85
N SER A 278 -3.21 9.42 -13.15
CA SER A 278 -3.53 10.42 -14.17
C SER A 278 -4.26 9.77 -15.36
N PRO A 279 -4.95 10.53 -16.22
CA PRO A 279 -5.59 10.01 -17.44
C PRO A 279 -4.63 9.28 -18.37
N LEU A 280 -3.33 9.58 -18.33
CA LEU A 280 -2.29 8.84 -19.06
C LEU A 280 -2.29 7.34 -18.73
N MET A 281 -2.77 6.96 -17.53
CA MET A 281 -2.86 5.57 -17.07
C MET A 281 -4.17 4.85 -17.47
N LYS A 282 -5.03 5.45 -18.31
CA LYS A 282 -6.27 4.81 -18.80
C LYS A 282 -6.06 3.44 -19.44
N PRO A 283 -4.99 3.20 -20.24
CA PRO A 283 -4.76 1.85 -20.74
C PRO A 283 -4.53 0.82 -19.64
N ALA A 284 -3.89 1.22 -18.52
CA ALA A 284 -3.71 0.34 -17.36
C ALA A 284 -5.04 0.08 -16.65
N SER A 285 -5.90 1.09 -16.50
CA SER A 285 -7.27 0.93 -15.98
C SER A 285 -8.09 -0.05 -16.85
N LYS A 286 -8.06 0.10 -18.18
CA LYS A 286 -8.73 -0.83 -19.10
C LYS A 286 -8.16 -2.28 -19.03
N ALA A 287 -6.85 -2.41 -18.84
CA ALA A 287 -6.21 -3.72 -18.65
C ALA A 287 -6.64 -4.35 -17.32
N MET A 288 -6.64 -3.58 -16.23
CA MET A 288 -7.13 -4.04 -14.92
C MET A 288 -8.58 -4.52 -15.00
N LYS A 289 -9.47 -3.74 -15.63
CA LYS A 289 -10.88 -4.15 -15.81
C LYS A 289 -11.00 -5.52 -16.46
N ARG A 290 -10.31 -5.72 -17.58
CA ARG A 290 -10.32 -7.02 -18.29
C ARG A 290 -9.76 -8.17 -17.45
N MET A 291 -8.70 -7.92 -16.69
CA MET A 291 -8.11 -8.94 -15.83
C MET A 291 -9.02 -9.32 -14.66
N LEU A 292 -9.71 -8.35 -14.06
CA LEU A 292 -10.64 -8.58 -12.95
C LEU A 292 -11.95 -9.30 -13.34
N GLU A 293 -12.24 -9.39 -14.63
CA GLU A 293 -13.32 -10.23 -15.18
C GLU A 293 -12.92 -11.71 -15.32
N GLY A 294 -11.62 -12.00 -15.17
CA GLY A 294 -11.06 -13.33 -15.30
C GLY A 294 -11.28 -14.23 -14.08
N LYS A 295 -10.75 -15.44 -14.19
CA LYS A 295 -10.74 -16.43 -13.11
C LYS A 295 -9.40 -16.46 -12.39
N SER A 296 -9.39 -17.08 -11.20
CA SER A 296 -8.17 -17.30 -10.42
C SER A 296 -7.12 -18.06 -11.22
N ARG A 297 -5.87 -17.76 -11.00
CA ARG A 297 -4.70 -18.42 -11.59
C ARG A 297 -4.05 -19.39 -10.60
N VAL A 298 -4.61 -19.50 -9.41
CA VAL A 298 -4.14 -20.41 -8.37
C VAL A 298 -4.43 -21.85 -8.81
N LYS A 299 -3.42 -22.70 -8.78
CA LYS A 299 -3.54 -24.10 -9.18
C LYS A 299 -4.64 -24.81 -8.37
N GLY A 300 -5.58 -25.42 -9.10
CA GLY A 300 -6.75 -26.10 -8.53
C GLY A 300 -7.94 -25.20 -8.21
N ARG A 301 -7.83 -23.88 -8.46
CA ARG A 301 -8.88 -22.87 -8.25
C ARG A 301 -9.24 -22.09 -9.51
N GLU A 302 -8.86 -22.57 -10.68
CA GLU A 302 -9.00 -21.90 -11.98
C GLU A 302 -10.48 -21.69 -12.40
N HIS A 303 -11.40 -22.36 -11.72
CA HIS A 303 -12.84 -22.17 -11.88
C HIS A 303 -13.44 -21.09 -10.99
N GLU A 304 -12.71 -20.67 -9.93
CA GLU A 304 -13.16 -19.66 -8.99
C GLU A 304 -12.98 -18.25 -9.54
N ASP A 305 -13.75 -17.30 -9.01
CA ASP A 305 -13.56 -15.90 -9.31
C ASP A 305 -12.27 -15.40 -8.67
N LEU A 306 -11.56 -14.52 -9.36
CA LEU A 306 -10.33 -13.89 -8.89
C LEU A 306 -10.53 -13.12 -7.58
N ILE A 307 -11.72 -12.54 -7.37
CA ILE A 307 -12.07 -11.79 -6.17
C ILE A 307 -13.00 -12.59 -5.28
N THR A 308 -12.59 -12.78 -4.03
CA THR A 308 -13.42 -13.26 -2.94
C THR A 308 -14.05 -12.07 -2.22
N PHE A 309 -15.37 -12.06 -2.05
CA PHE A 309 -16.08 -11.05 -1.28
C PHE A 309 -17.20 -11.70 -0.46
N PRO A 310 -17.35 -11.35 0.80
CA PRO A 310 -16.49 -10.46 1.59
C PRO A 310 -15.11 -11.08 1.86
N GLY A 311 -14.11 -10.20 2.12
CA GLY A 311 -12.84 -10.63 2.68
C GLY A 311 -12.95 -11.03 4.16
N ILE A 312 -11.84 -11.39 4.76
CA ILE A 312 -11.78 -11.76 6.20
C ILE A 312 -11.86 -10.54 7.12
N MET A 313 -11.51 -9.37 6.63
CA MET A 313 -11.63 -8.08 7.32
C MET A 313 -11.83 -6.94 6.28
N PRO A 314 -12.38 -5.77 6.68
CA PRO A 314 -12.51 -4.63 5.78
C PRO A 314 -11.16 -4.17 5.19
N CYS A 315 -11.18 -3.77 3.91
CA CYS A 315 -10.06 -3.11 3.25
C CYS A 315 -10.52 -1.73 2.75
N ILE A 316 -9.69 -0.70 2.95
CA ILE A 316 -10.01 0.68 2.58
C ILE A 316 -9.54 0.97 1.15
N SER A 317 -10.47 1.42 0.31
CA SER A 317 -10.17 1.85 -1.05
C SER A 317 -9.40 3.17 -1.09
N ASN A 318 -8.39 3.26 -1.95
CA ASN A 318 -7.67 4.50 -2.23
C ASN A 318 -8.57 5.60 -2.84
N VAL A 319 -9.60 5.21 -3.59
CA VAL A 319 -10.48 6.13 -4.33
C VAL A 319 -11.59 6.68 -3.44
N SER A 320 -12.30 5.81 -2.73
CA SER A 320 -13.42 6.23 -1.87
C SER A 320 -13.01 6.65 -0.46
N ALA A 321 -11.80 6.25 -0.01
CA ALA A 321 -11.35 6.34 1.38
C ALA A 321 -12.33 5.66 2.37
N ARG A 322 -13.03 4.62 1.91
CA ARG A 322 -14.01 3.84 2.67
C ARG A 322 -13.83 2.35 2.36
N PRO A 323 -14.33 1.45 3.22
CA PRO A 323 -14.32 0.02 2.95
C PRO A 323 -15.10 -0.31 1.68
N PHE A 324 -14.63 -1.28 0.92
CA PHE A 324 -15.38 -1.84 -0.21
C PHE A 324 -16.71 -2.43 0.26
N GLN A 325 -17.80 -2.12 -0.47
CA GLN A 325 -19.16 -2.48 -0.07
C GLN A 325 -19.67 -3.75 -0.75
N SER A 326 -19.19 -4.06 -1.95
CA SER A 326 -19.54 -5.25 -2.72
C SER A 326 -18.35 -5.68 -3.58
N LYS A 327 -18.49 -6.83 -4.22
CA LYS A 327 -17.51 -7.34 -5.18
C LYS A 327 -17.40 -6.42 -6.41
N GLU A 328 -18.53 -5.90 -6.86
CA GLU A 328 -18.63 -4.98 -7.99
C GLU A 328 -18.00 -3.63 -7.64
N ASP A 329 -18.31 -3.10 -6.45
CA ASP A 329 -17.70 -1.88 -5.92
C ASP A 329 -16.16 -2.03 -5.81
N LEU A 330 -15.67 -3.16 -5.31
CA LEU A 330 -14.24 -3.44 -5.26
C LEU A 330 -13.62 -3.43 -6.66
N LYS A 331 -14.23 -4.12 -7.62
CA LYS A 331 -13.74 -4.15 -9.01
C LYS A 331 -13.69 -2.75 -9.62
N ASP A 332 -14.78 -1.98 -9.48
CA ASP A 332 -14.85 -0.62 -10.02
C ASP A 332 -13.81 0.31 -9.40
N LEU A 333 -13.78 0.41 -8.08
CA LEU A 333 -12.85 1.28 -7.37
C LEU A 333 -11.38 0.88 -7.61
N TRP A 334 -11.08 -0.42 -7.69
CA TRP A 334 -9.71 -0.88 -7.95
C TRP A 334 -9.25 -0.55 -9.38
N VAL A 335 -10.15 -0.64 -10.38
CA VAL A 335 -9.90 -0.18 -11.74
C VAL A 335 -9.66 1.33 -11.79
N ARG A 336 -10.51 2.10 -11.12
CA ARG A 336 -10.41 3.58 -11.03
C ARG A 336 -9.17 4.04 -10.30
N SER A 337 -8.64 3.25 -9.36
CA SER A 337 -7.40 3.57 -8.64
C SER A 337 -6.18 3.78 -9.56
N CYS A 338 -6.23 3.30 -10.81
CA CYS A 338 -5.16 3.55 -11.78
C CYS A 338 -5.07 5.02 -12.23
N VAL A 339 -6.20 5.73 -12.25
CA VAL A 339 -6.35 7.06 -12.87
C VAL A 339 -6.85 8.13 -11.90
N GLU A 340 -7.36 7.77 -10.73
CA GLU A 340 -7.92 8.69 -9.75
C GLU A 340 -6.97 8.93 -8.57
N THR A 341 -7.24 10.03 -7.87
CA THR A 341 -6.47 10.48 -6.71
C THR A 341 -6.47 9.46 -5.57
N VAL A 342 -5.30 9.15 -5.04
CA VAL A 342 -5.15 8.39 -3.79
C VAL A 342 -5.54 9.28 -2.61
N ARG A 343 -6.66 8.99 -1.98
CA ARG A 343 -7.21 9.74 -0.84
C ARG A 343 -6.68 9.19 0.49
N TRP A 344 -5.33 9.14 0.60
CA TRP A 344 -4.67 8.56 1.77
C TRP A 344 -5.01 9.29 3.07
N TRP A 345 -4.94 10.61 3.05
CA TRP A 345 -5.28 11.41 4.21
C TRP A 345 -6.73 11.21 4.68
N ASP A 346 -7.68 11.14 3.75
CA ASP A 346 -9.08 10.87 4.09
C ASP A 346 -9.27 9.46 4.66
N SER A 347 -8.51 8.47 4.17
CA SER A 347 -8.51 7.12 4.72
C SER A 347 -8.03 7.09 6.17
N LEU A 348 -6.96 7.84 6.47
CA LEU A 348 -6.42 7.94 7.84
C LEU A 348 -7.42 8.64 8.76
N LYS A 349 -8.01 9.76 8.33
CA LYS A 349 -9.04 10.48 9.10
C LYS A 349 -10.24 9.59 9.40
N TYR A 350 -10.76 8.90 8.39
CA TYR A 350 -11.87 7.97 8.58
C TYR A 350 -11.55 6.88 9.61
N LEU A 351 -10.38 6.27 9.52
CA LEU A 351 -10.00 5.21 10.46
C LEU A 351 -9.75 5.74 11.87
N ASP A 352 -9.06 6.87 12.01
CA ASP A 352 -8.76 7.46 13.33
C ASP A 352 -10.00 8.08 13.98
N GLN A 353 -10.73 8.93 13.24
CA GLN A 353 -11.80 9.74 13.80
C GLN A 353 -13.13 9.00 13.87
N ASP A 354 -13.53 8.31 12.79
CA ASP A 354 -14.84 7.65 12.72
C ASP A 354 -14.75 6.23 13.28
N GLN A 355 -13.69 5.48 12.94
CA GLN A 355 -13.54 4.07 13.30
C GLN A 355 -12.76 3.84 14.59
N LYS A 356 -12.20 4.89 15.18
CA LYS A 356 -11.45 4.85 16.45
C LYS A 356 -10.28 3.85 16.43
N VAL A 357 -9.59 3.73 15.29
CA VAL A 357 -8.36 2.95 15.19
C VAL A 357 -7.28 3.63 16.02
N ARG A 358 -6.63 2.89 16.91
CA ARG A 358 -5.59 3.42 17.81
C ARG A 358 -4.22 2.80 17.56
N ARG A 359 -4.18 1.62 17.00
CA ARG A 359 -2.96 0.87 16.70
C ARG A 359 -2.75 0.77 15.19
N TRP A 360 -1.56 1.11 14.74
CA TRP A 360 -1.24 1.20 13.31
C TRP A 360 0.04 0.42 13.05
N LEU A 361 -0.06 -0.70 12.34
CA LEU A 361 1.04 -1.56 11.99
C LEU A 361 1.35 -1.46 10.49
N GLY A 362 2.54 -0.99 10.13
CA GLY A 362 3.03 -1.00 8.76
C GLY A 362 3.86 -2.26 8.49
N ILE A 363 3.63 -2.92 7.36
CA ILE A 363 4.44 -4.06 6.91
C ILE A 363 4.93 -3.81 5.49
N GLY A 364 6.23 -3.95 5.29
CA GLY A 364 6.86 -3.80 3.98
C GLY A 364 8.16 -2.99 4.03
N PRO A 365 8.85 -2.84 2.87
CA PRO A 365 10.11 -2.12 2.84
C PRO A 365 9.95 -0.65 3.19
N GLY A 366 10.90 -0.12 3.97
CA GLY A 366 10.98 1.31 4.32
C GLY A 366 9.96 1.78 5.36
N LYS A 367 10.06 3.06 5.74
CA LYS A 367 9.26 3.67 6.82
C LYS A 367 8.41 4.86 6.37
N VAL A 368 8.26 5.08 5.06
CA VAL A 368 7.49 6.23 4.51
C VAL A 368 6.03 6.15 4.97
N GLY A 369 5.40 4.97 4.88
CA GLY A 369 4.02 4.76 5.33
C GLY A 369 3.84 5.09 6.81
N ARG A 370 4.74 4.61 7.69
CA ARG A 370 4.72 4.94 9.12
C ARG A 370 4.79 6.45 9.36
N ASN A 371 5.65 7.14 8.64
CA ASN A 371 5.81 8.58 8.79
C ASN A 371 4.56 9.35 8.32
N LEU A 372 3.90 8.90 7.25
CA LEU A 372 2.65 9.51 6.78
C LEU A 372 1.50 9.28 7.77
N VAL A 373 1.37 8.06 8.29
CA VAL A 373 0.38 7.73 9.33
C VAL A 373 0.64 8.56 10.59
N GLY A 374 1.89 8.56 11.08
CA GLY A 374 2.25 9.28 12.30
C GLY A 374 2.07 10.80 12.21
N LYS A 375 2.15 11.39 11.02
CA LYS A 375 1.85 12.83 10.83
C LYS A 375 0.38 13.16 11.08
N GLU A 376 -0.52 12.25 10.80
CA GLU A 376 -1.95 12.45 10.99
C GLU A 376 -2.40 12.07 12.39
N VAL A 377 -2.09 10.84 12.83
CA VAL A 377 -2.59 10.30 14.10
C VAL A 377 -1.68 10.60 15.29
N GLY A 378 -0.53 11.25 15.04
CA GLY A 378 0.54 11.46 16.02
C GLY A 378 1.48 10.25 16.08
N MET A 379 2.79 10.54 16.22
CA MET A 379 3.80 9.52 16.51
C MET A 379 3.70 9.14 18.00
N ARG A 380 2.65 8.43 18.33
CA ARG A 380 2.43 7.86 19.67
C ARG A 380 3.35 6.65 19.83
N GLY A 381 4.67 6.94 19.93
CA GLY A 381 5.60 5.90 20.36
C GLY A 381 5.40 5.67 21.83
N HIS A 382 5.09 4.43 22.25
CA HIS A 382 5.02 3.99 23.64
C HIS A 382 4.09 4.80 24.56
N ASP A 383 3.08 5.47 24.03
CA ASP A 383 2.08 6.11 24.91
C ASP A 383 1.13 5.00 25.41
N HIS A 384 1.63 4.24 26.38
CA HIS A 384 0.93 3.14 27.04
C HIS A 384 -0.40 3.60 27.70
N VAL A 385 -0.52 4.92 27.96
CA VAL A 385 -1.67 5.52 28.67
C VAL A 385 -2.95 5.47 27.83
N LYS A 386 -2.86 5.33 26.49
CA LYS A 386 -4.03 5.34 25.59
C LYS A 386 -4.16 4.12 24.66
N GLY A 387 -3.43 3.04 24.92
CA GLY A 387 -3.52 1.79 24.15
C GLY A 387 -3.25 1.93 22.66
N GLY A 388 -2.43 2.93 22.23
CA GLY A 388 -2.21 3.24 20.83
C GLY A 388 -0.75 3.33 20.42
N GLY A 389 -0.47 3.24 19.11
CA GLY A 389 0.88 3.40 18.57
C GLY A 389 0.92 3.30 17.05
N VAL A 390 2.04 3.75 16.48
CA VAL A 390 2.34 3.64 15.03
C VAL A 390 3.68 2.95 14.87
N TRP A 391 3.64 1.72 14.39
CA TRP A 391 4.80 0.87 14.20
C TRP A 391 4.99 0.50 12.73
N ALA A 392 6.19 0.08 12.38
CA ALA A 392 6.47 -0.52 11.09
C ALA A 392 7.49 -1.65 11.24
N ILE A 393 7.26 -2.74 10.52
CA ILE A 393 8.17 -3.87 10.39
C ILE A 393 8.72 -3.84 8.97
N SER A 394 9.94 -3.35 8.83
CA SER A 394 10.68 -3.26 7.58
C SER A 394 12.00 -4.04 7.62
N ASN A 395 12.38 -4.51 8.81
CA ASN A 395 13.62 -5.20 9.08
C ASN A 395 13.39 -6.27 10.16
N PRO A 396 14.02 -7.44 10.10
CA PRO A 396 13.89 -8.51 11.11
C PRO A 396 14.13 -8.06 12.56
N GLY A 397 15.09 -7.16 12.77
CA GLY A 397 15.41 -6.64 14.10
C GLY A 397 14.32 -5.81 14.76
N GLU A 398 13.27 -5.42 14.02
CA GLU A 398 12.13 -4.65 14.54
C GLU A 398 10.99 -5.53 15.03
N VAL A 399 10.98 -6.83 14.69
CA VAL A 399 9.82 -7.71 14.88
C VAL A 399 9.47 -7.89 16.35
N GLU A 400 10.44 -8.29 17.18
CA GLU A 400 10.18 -8.59 18.60
C GLU A 400 9.71 -7.34 19.37
N GLU A 401 10.33 -6.18 19.11
CA GLU A 401 9.95 -4.91 19.72
C GLU A 401 8.52 -4.52 19.35
N VAL A 402 8.16 -4.63 18.07
CA VAL A 402 6.83 -4.26 17.57
C VAL A 402 5.76 -5.23 18.07
N LEU A 403 6.03 -6.54 18.06
CA LEU A 403 5.07 -7.53 18.58
C LEU A 403 4.84 -7.35 20.07
N LYS A 404 5.90 -7.08 20.84
CA LYS A 404 5.78 -6.77 22.27
C LYS A 404 4.96 -5.50 22.50
N ALA A 405 5.20 -4.43 21.73
CA ALA A 405 4.43 -3.20 21.83
C ALA A 405 2.94 -3.39 21.49
N LEU A 406 2.64 -4.28 20.53
CA LEU A 406 1.26 -4.67 20.23
C LEU A 406 0.62 -5.45 21.39
N ASP A 407 1.38 -6.37 22.04
CA ASP A 407 0.90 -7.13 23.19
C ASP A 407 0.66 -6.20 24.41
N ASP A 408 1.59 -5.31 24.70
CA ASP A 408 1.49 -4.35 25.81
C ASP A 408 0.28 -3.42 25.65
N THR A 409 -0.04 -3.00 24.41
CA THR A 409 -1.20 -2.15 24.12
C THR A 409 -2.52 -2.91 23.97
N GLU A 410 -2.50 -4.23 23.86
CA GLU A 410 -3.70 -5.07 23.78
C GLU A 410 -4.40 -5.20 25.14
N SER A 411 -3.64 -5.16 26.20
CA SER A 411 -4.10 -5.28 27.59
C SER A 411 -4.41 -3.95 28.26
N SER A 412 -3.99 -2.81 27.67
CA SER A 412 -4.32 -1.50 28.23
C SER A 412 -5.80 -1.20 27.98
N ARG A 413 -6.59 -1.26 29.04
CA ARG A 413 -7.97 -0.75 29.03
C ARG A 413 -7.90 0.75 28.90
N ASP A 414 -8.75 1.34 28.04
CA ASP A 414 -9.03 2.78 28.10
C ASP A 414 -9.55 3.06 29.52
N GLU A 415 -8.69 3.58 30.40
CA GLU A 415 -9.14 4.28 31.59
C GLU A 415 -9.69 5.62 31.08
N GLU A 416 -11.03 5.75 31.11
CA GLU A 416 -11.75 6.98 30.84
C GLU A 416 -11.36 8.12 31.78
#